data_b471810264c84679f5f114163c2495bc
#
_entry.id   b471810264c84679f5f114163c2495bc
#
_cell.length_a   1.000
_cell.length_b   1.000
_cell.length_c   1.000
_cell.angle_alpha   90.00
_cell.angle_beta   90.00
_cell.angle_gamma   90.00
#
_symmetry.space_group_name_H-M   'P 1'
#
loop_
_entity.id
_entity.type
_entity.pdbx_description
1 polymer ?
#
loop_
_entity_poly.entity_id
_entity_poly.type
_entity_poly.pdbx_seq_one_letter_code
_entity_poly.pdbx_strand_id
1 'polypeptide(L)'
;GIGFADNWLKESATILCQGRRVFVGQNIYTKGACYRAFGDRHSKVLDRYLIRSEYTVGFDIGISLNDDSKTFVPITRGGQEWFHTKGKLYIFPDESNQVELIYRNILTGDYDKEHIEIHGLPKRPPKTTKISLEAEFYSAEKGAVVIRDEGFGTMFPTTNKIYRKEFDLKWEK
;
A
#
# COMPACT_ATOMS: atom_id res chain seq x y z
N GLY A 1 32.69 -6.14 -6.99
CA GLY A 1 33.18 -5.10 -6.09
C GLY A 1 34.65 -5.34 -5.71
N ILE A 2 35.26 -4.39 -5.02
CA ILE A 2 36.66 -4.43 -4.59
C ILE A 2 36.97 -5.70 -3.76
N GLY A 3 35.98 -6.23 -3.02
CA GLY A 3 36.10 -7.45 -2.22
C GLY A 3 36.41 -8.73 -2.98
N PHE A 4 36.39 -8.70 -4.31
CA PHE A 4 36.66 -9.83 -5.18
C PHE A 4 37.82 -9.55 -6.15
N ALA A 5 38.73 -8.65 -5.79
CA ALA A 5 39.96 -8.46 -6.52
C ALA A 5 40.86 -9.70 -6.34
N ASP A 6 41.54 -10.12 -7.41
CA ASP A 6 42.27 -11.38 -7.46
C ASP A 6 43.34 -11.54 -6.36
N ASN A 7 43.91 -10.42 -5.92
CA ASN A 7 44.97 -10.40 -4.92
C ASN A 7 44.55 -10.81 -3.50
N TRP A 8 43.26 -10.70 -3.15
CA TRP A 8 42.74 -11.05 -1.81
C TRP A 8 41.42 -11.82 -1.82
N LEU A 9 40.96 -12.23 -3.01
CA LEU A 9 39.78 -13.06 -3.18
C LEU A 9 39.81 -14.32 -2.30
N LYS A 10 40.99 -14.99 -2.24
CA LYS A 10 41.15 -16.23 -1.49
C LYS A 10 40.98 -16.04 0.00
N GLU A 11 41.52 -14.98 0.57
CA GLU A 11 41.38 -14.65 2.00
C GLU A 11 39.94 -14.24 2.32
N SER A 12 39.37 -13.36 1.50
CA SER A 12 37.99 -12.95 1.64
C SER A 12 37.01 -14.13 1.56
N ALA A 13 37.23 -15.05 0.62
CA ALA A 13 36.38 -16.25 0.49
C ALA A 13 36.50 -17.17 1.70
N THR A 14 37.69 -17.34 2.27
CA THR A 14 37.91 -18.17 3.47
C THR A 14 37.09 -17.63 4.67
N ILE A 15 37.01 -16.31 4.84
CA ILE A 15 36.27 -15.67 5.93
C ILE A 15 34.78 -15.71 5.66
N LEU A 16 34.37 -15.38 4.43
CA LEU A 16 32.95 -15.23 4.10
C LEU A 16 32.22 -16.54 3.89
N CYS A 17 32.92 -17.62 3.47
CA CYS A 17 32.30 -18.91 3.19
C CYS A 17 32.05 -19.77 4.45
N GLN A 18 32.48 -19.34 5.63
CA GLN A 18 32.22 -20.07 6.87
C GLN A 18 30.69 -20.08 7.17
N GLY A 19 30.05 -21.23 6.88
CA GLY A 19 28.61 -21.43 7.07
C GLY A 19 27.69 -20.66 6.09
N ARG A 20 28.25 -20.10 5.00
CA ARG A 20 27.51 -19.30 4.02
C ARG A 20 27.82 -19.72 2.59
N ARG A 21 26.86 -19.54 1.70
CA ARG A 21 27.09 -19.66 0.25
C ARG A 21 27.50 -18.29 -0.30
N VAL A 22 28.67 -18.22 -0.93
CA VAL A 22 29.17 -17.00 -1.57
C VAL A 22 29.24 -17.23 -3.07
N PHE A 23 28.66 -16.30 -3.82
CA PHE A 23 28.63 -16.34 -5.28
C PHE A 23 29.55 -15.23 -5.83
N VAL A 24 30.44 -15.59 -6.71
CA VAL A 24 31.27 -14.64 -7.46
C VAL A 24 30.55 -14.35 -8.78
N GLY A 25 30.23 -13.09 -9.01
CA GLY A 25 29.58 -12.71 -10.27
C GLY A 25 29.75 -11.22 -10.55
N GLN A 26 30.46 -10.93 -11.65
CA GLN A 26 30.65 -9.53 -12.08
C GLN A 26 29.33 -8.86 -12.48
N ASN A 27 28.36 -9.64 -12.96
CA ASN A 27 27.10 -9.17 -13.52
C ASN A 27 25.87 -9.51 -12.67
N ILE A 28 26.06 -9.75 -11.35
CA ILE A 28 24.96 -10.24 -10.50
C ILE A 28 23.79 -9.25 -10.42
N TYR A 29 24.09 -7.96 -10.35
CA TYR A 29 23.06 -6.90 -10.33
C TYR A 29 22.30 -6.81 -11.64
N THR A 30 23.04 -6.83 -12.78
CA THR A 30 22.44 -6.79 -14.10
C THR A 30 21.57 -8.01 -14.36
N LYS A 31 22.05 -9.21 -13.99
CA LYS A 31 21.27 -10.44 -14.09
C LYS A 31 20.03 -10.40 -13.20
N GLY A 32 20.17 -9.90 -11.96
CA GLY A 32 19.04 -9.71 -11.04
C GLY A 32 17.98 -8.78 -11.61
N ALA A 33 18.40 -7.65 -12.18
CA ALA A 33 17.49 -6.71 -12.84
C ALA A 33 16.78 -7.34 -14.05
N CYS A 34 17.50 -8.10 -14.88
CA CYS A 34 16.90 -8.83 -16.00
C CYS A 34 15.90 -9.88 -15.53
N TYR A 35 16.20 -10.64 -14.47
CA TYR A 35 15.26 -11.62 -13.92
C TYR A 35 14.04 -10.96 -13.32
N ARG A 36 14.19 -9.80 -12.68
CA ARG A 36 13.05 -9.02 -12.17
C ARG A 36 12.14 -8.57 -13.32
N ALA A 37 12.71 -7.92 -14.34
CA ALA A 37 11.96 -7.44 -15.49
C ALA A 37 11.26 -8.57 -16.27
N PHE A 38 11.91 -9.73 -16.38
CA PHE A 38 11.31 -10.92 -16.99
C PHE A 38 10.19 -11.51 -16.12
N GLY A 39 10.41 -11.60 -14.80
CA GLY A 39 9.44 -12.11 -13.85
C GLY A 39 8.15 -11.30 -13.82
N ASP A 40 8.25 -9.98 -13.84
CA ASP A 40 7.09 -9.09 -13.85
C ASP A 40 6.19 -9.27 -15.07
N ARG A 41 6.74 -9.73 -16.20
CA ARG A 41 6.00 -9.91 -17.46
C ARG A 41 5.54 -11.35 -17.71
N HIS A 42 6.27 -12.34 -17.22
CA HIS A 42 6.13 -13.72 -17.68
C HIS A 42 5.97 -14.77 -16.58
N SER A 43 6.17 -14.41 -15.32
CA SER A 43 6.18 -15.39 -14.24
C SER A 43 5.66 -14.80 -12.94
N LYS A 44 4.79 -15.55 -12.26
CA LYS A 44 4.32 -15.23 -10.91
C LYS A 44 5.27 -15.69 -9.79
N VAL A 45 6.47 -16.15 -10.14
CA VAL A 45 7.44 -16.67 -9.16
C VAL A 45 7.87 -15.59 -8.17
N LEU A 46 7.99 -14.34 -8.65
CA LEU A 46 8.39 -13.20 -7.82
C LEU A 46 7.28 -12.65 -6.95
N ASP A 47 6.01 -12.96 -7.24
CA ASP A 47 4.84 -12.52 -6.45
C ASP A 47 4.88 -13.07 -5.01
N ARG A 48 5.70 -14.10 -4.76
CA ARG A 48 5.92 -14.67 -3.42
C ARG A 48 6.89 -13.84 -2.56
N TYR A 49 7.58 -12.89 -3.16
CA TYR A 49 8.60 -12.10 -2.50
C TYR A 49 8.18 -10.63 -2.46
N LEU A 50 8.13 -10.08 -1.26
CA LEU A 50 8.02 -8.65 -1.08
C LEU A 50 9.40 -8.02 -1.26
N ILE A 51 9.58 -7.24 -2.33
CA ILE A 51 10.81 -6.47 -2.55
C ILE A 51 10.60 -5.12 -1.89
N ARG A 52 11.27 -4.92 -0.77
CA ARG A 52 11.20 -3.65 -0.04
C ARG A 52 12.27 -2.70 -0.52
N SER A 53 11.86 -1.51 -0.92
CA SER A 53 12.71 -0.36 -1.25
C SER A 53 12.18 0.89 -0.54
N GLU A 54 12.87 2.00 -0.67
CA GLU A 54 12.40 3.32 -0.21
C GLU A 54 11.12 3.80 -0.90
N TYR A 55 10.76 3.17 -2.04
CA TYR A 55 9.54 3.48 -2.79
C TYR A 55 8.36 2.57 -2.44
N THR A 56 8.59 1.50 -1.68
CA THR A 56 7.56 0.50 -1.39
C THR A 56 6.62 0.96 -0.28
N VAL A 57 5.32 1.01 -0.58
CA VAL A 57 4.27 1.27 0.42
C VAL A 57 4.19 0.11 1.39
N GLY A 58 4.30 0.42 2.65
CA GLY A 58 4.44 -0.58 3.68
C GLY A 58 3.20 -0.91 4.47
N PHE A 59 2.08 -0.39 4.07
CA PHE A 59 0.83 -0.56 4.79
C PHE A 59 -0.34 -0.70 3.80
N ASP A 60 -1.35 -1.43 4.22
CA ASP A 60 -2.65 -1.45 3.60
C ASP A 60 -3.47 -0.28 4.14
N ILE A 61 -4.26 0.38 3.29
CA ILE A 61 -5.28 1.35 3.71
C ILE A 61 -6.65 0.74 3.43
N GLY A 62 -7.52 0.76 4.41
CA GLY A 62 -8.87 0.23 4.28
C GLY A 62 -9.84 0.83 5.28
N ILE A 63 -11.01 0.26 5.35
CA ILE A 63 -12.06 0.59 6.28
C ILE A 63 -12.49 -0.64 7.08
N SER A 64 -13.06 -0.40 8.26
CA SER A 64 -13.80 -1.43 8.99
C SER A 64 -15.26 -1.37 8.59
N LEU A 65 -15.84 -2.51 8.25
CA LEU A 65 -17.30 -2.62 8.18
C LEU A 65 -17.84 -2.85 9.59
N ASN A 66 -18.93 -2.14 9.91
CA ASN A 66 -19.67 -2.33 11.16
C ASN A 66 -20.56 -3.59 11.08
N ASP A 67 -19.97 -4.70 10.69
CA ASP A 67 -20.57 -6.02 10.81
C ASP A 67 -20.06 -6.73 12.07
N ASP A 68 -20.72 -7.81 12.49
CA ASP A 68 -20.34 -8.60 13.67
C ASP A 68 -18.91 -9.15 13.56
N SER A 69 -18.36 -9.24 12.34
CA SER A 69 -17.03 -9.75 12.05
C SER A 69 -15.94 -8.68 12.06
N LYS A 70 -16.29 -7.37 12.11
CA LYS A 70 -15.32 -6.25 11.96
C LYS A 70 -14.39 -6.42 10.78
N THR A 71 -14.95 -6.78 9.64
CA THR A 71 -14.18 -7.14 8.45
C THR A 71 -13.40 -5.94 7.92
N PHE A 72 -12.09 -6.12 7.73
CA PHE A 72 -11.24 -5.13 7.06
C PHE A 72 -11.45 -5.20 5.54
N VAL A 73 -11.87 -4.09 4.95
CA VAL A 73 -12.02 -3.95 3.49
C VAL A 73 -10.95 -3.01 2.96
N PRO A 74 -9.98 -3.50 2.18
CA PRO A 74 -8.91 -2.67 1.67
C PRO A 74 -9.39 -1.71 0.59
N ILE A 75 -9.01 -0.43 0.69
CA ILE A 75 -9.03 0.55 -0.39
C ILE A 75 -7.83 0.28 -1.30
N THR A 76 -6.65 0.09 -0.68
CA THR A 76 -5.42 -0.28 -1.38
C THR A 76 -4.58 -1.22 -0.53
N ARG A 77 -3.73 -1.99 -1.19
CA ARG A 77 -2.79 -2.91 -0.55
C ARG A 77 -1.37 -2.41 -0.71
N GLY A 78 -0.59 -2.51 0.36
CA GLY A 78 0.84 -2.25 0.35
C GLY A 78 1.63 -3.31 -0.43
N GLY A 79 2.95 -3.16 -0.43
CA GLY A 79 3.87 -4.08 -1.08
C GLY A 79 4.23 -3.70 -2.51
N GLN A 80 3.66 -2.63 -3.05
CA GLN A 80 4.00 -2.06 -4.35
C GLN A 80 4.67 -0.70 -4.19
N GLU A 81 5.30 -0.23 -5.24
CA GLU A 81 5.86 1.12 -5.31
C GLU A 81 4.73 2.16 -5.27
N TRP A 82 4.92 3.23 -4.49
CA TRP A 82 3.89 4.21 -4.21
C TRP A 82 3.25 4.81 -5.48
N PHE A 83 4.02 5.01 -6.54
CA PHE A 83 3.54 5.56 -7.82
C PHE A 83 2.75 4.55 -8.66
N HIS A 84 2.81 3.27 -8.33
CA HIS A 84 1.96 2.21 -8.90
C HIS A 84 0.79 1.82 -7.99
N THR A 85 0.84 2.21 -6.71
CA THR A 85 -0.19 1.87 -5.74
C THR A 85 -1.42 2.75 -5.93
N LYS A 86 -2.51 2.15 -6.35
CA LYS A 86 -3.81 2.80 -6.54
C LYS A 86 -4.90 1.96 -5.92
N GLY A 87 -5.92 2.61 -5.43
CA GLY A 87 -7.08 1.91 -4.91
C GLY A 87 -8.28 2.81 -4.84
N LYS A 88 -9.45 2.26 -5.16
CA LYS A 88 -10.73 2.93 -5.07
C LYS A 88 -11.78 1.97 -4.53
N LEU A 89 -12.54 2.43 -3.55
CA LEU A 89 -13.62 1.68 -2.94
C LEU A 89 -14.89 2.52 -2.95
N TYR A 90 -16.02 1.89 -3.19
CA TYR A 90 -17.34 2.52 -3.07
C TYR A 90 -18.07 1.96 -1.87
N ILE A 91 -18.63 2.83 -1.05
CA ILE A 91 -19.43 2.44 0.10
C ILE A 91 -20.72 3.23 0.17
N PHE A 92 -21.68 2.70 0.91
CA PHE A 92 -22.93 3.33 1.26
C PHE A 92 -22.96 3.49 2.77
N PRO A 93 -22.64 4.69 3.31
CA PRO A 93 -22.67 4.92 4.74
C PRO A 93 -24.10 4.80 5.26
N ASP A 94 -24.23 4.28 6.48
CA ASP A 94 -25.49 4.19 7.18
C ASP A 94 -25.97 5.58 7.65
N GLU A 95 -25.94 5.85 8.94
CA GLU A 95 -26.49 7.08 9.51
C GLU A 95 -25.43 8.12 9.84
N SER A 96 -24.17 7.70 9.92
CA SER A 96 -23.05 8.56 10.33
C SER A 96 -22.29 9.10 9.12
N ASN A 97 -21.99 10.40 9.16
CA ASN A 97 -21.02 11.00 8.25
C ASN A 97 -19.58 10.64 8.67
N GLN A 98 -19.39 9.48 9.31
CA GLN A 98 -18.10 9.05 9.85
C GLN A 98 -17.62 7.81 9.10
N VAL A 99 -16.33 7.79 8.81
CA VAL A 99 -15.62 6.65 8.23
C VAL A 99 -14.44 6.33 9.12
N GLU A 100 -14.32 5.07 9.54
CA GLU A 100 -13.13 4.59 10.24
C GLU A 100 -12.11 4.09 9.20
N LEU A 101 -11.04 4.85 9.01
CA LEU A 101 -9.88 4.41 8.22
C LEU A 101 -8.97 3.54 9.08
N ILE A 102 -8.46 2.48 8.47
CA ILE A 102 -7.50 1.57 9.08
C ILE A 102 -6.24 1.54 8.22
N TYR A 103 -5.11 1.79 8.85
CA TYR A 103 -3.78 1.66 8.27
C TYR A 103 -3.12 0.42 8.88
N ARG A 104 -2.93 -0.63 8.10
CA ARG A 104 -2.39 -1.89 8.58
C ARG A 104 -0.98 -2.12 8.04
N ASN A 105 -0.01 -2.25 8.94
CA ASN A 105 1.36 -2.61 8.58
C ASN A 105 1.41 -4.02 7.97
N ILE A 106 1.96 -4.16 6.76
CA ILE A 106 1.98 -5.44 6.04
C ILE A 106 3.00 -6.44 6.57
N LEU A 107 3.96 -6.00 7.39
CA LEU A 107 4.98 -6.88 7.97
C LEU A 107 4.60 -7.37 9.36
N THR A 108 4.17 -6.46 10.23
CA THR A 108 3.85 -6.80 11.63
C THR A 108 2.39 -7.19 11.80
N GLY A 109 1.51 -6.73 10.92
CA GLY A 109 0.07 -6.87 11.05
C GLY A 109 -0.57 -5.86 12.01
N ASP A 110 0.23 -5.02 12.67
CA ASP A 110 -0.27 -3.96 13.53
C ASP A 110 -1.09 -2.96 12.72
N TYR A 111 -2.04 -2.32 13.36
CA TYR A 111 -2.90 -1.37 12.69
C TYR A 111 -3.21 -0.16 13.56
N ASP A 112 -3.31 0.98 12.90
CA ASP A 112 -3.82 2.24 13.45
C ASP A 112 -5.21 2.52 12.88
N LYS A 113 -6.06 3.13 13.70
CA LYS A 113 -7.41 3.52 13.34
C LYS A 113 -7.59 5.01 13.45
N GLU A 114 -8.21 5.60 12.44
CA GLU A 114 -8.53 7.00 12.41
C GLU A 114 -10.00 7.20 12.06
N HIS A 115 -10.72 7.86 12.95
CA HIS A 115 -12.12 8.25 12.70
C HIS A 115 -12.14 9.58 11.96
N ILE A 116 -12.75 9.58 10.79
CA ILE A 116 -12.92 10.77 9.95
C ILE A 116 -14.38 11.16 9.94
N GLU A 117 -14.65 12.40 10.31
CA GLU A 117 -15.95 13.00 10.11
C GLU A 117 -15.99 13.73 8.77
N ILE A 118 -16.86 13.29 7.87
CA ILE A 118 -16.99 13.88 6.53
C ILE A 118 -17.96 15.06 6.62
N HIS A 119 -17.42 16.26 6.75
CA HIS A 119 -18.23 17.46 6.85
C HIS A 119 -18.87 17.81 5.51
N GLY A 120 -20.16 18.18 5.60
CA GLY A 120 -20.89 18.75 4.47
C GLY A 120 -21.46 17.72 3.50
N LEU A 121 -21.51 16.43 3.84
CA LEU A 121 -22.38 15.50 3.13
C LEU A 121 -23.85 15.92 3.31
N PRO A 122 -24.67 15.78 2.27
CA PRO A 122 -26.09 16.08 2.39
C PRO A 122 -26.77 15.10 3.35
N LYS A 123 -27.69 15.61 4.15
CA LYS A 123 -28.57 14.75 4.98
C LYS A 123 -29.51 13.98 4.08
N ARG A 124 -29.25 12.71 3.89
CA ARG A 124 -30.07 11.79 3.10
C ARG A 124 -30.47 10.60 3.98
N PRO A 125 -31.51 9.85 3.60
CA PRO A 125 -31.80 8.59 4.29
C PRO A 125 -30.62 7.63 4.30
N PRO A 126 -30.52 6.72 5.29
CA PRO A 126 -29.48 5.72 5.35
C PRO A 126 -29.33 4.95 4.03
N LYS A 127 -28.10 4.63 3.64
CA LYS A 127 -27.77 3.84 2.42
C LYS A 127 -28.19 4.47 1.09
N THR A 128 -28.54 5.77 1.08
CA THR A 128 -28.91 6.49 -0.16
C THR A 128 -27.82 7.44 -0.65
N THR A 129 -26.67 7.44 -0.01
CA THR A 129 -25.49 8.20 -0.45
C THR A 129 -24.39 7.24 -0.80
N LYS A 130 -24.00 7.20 -2.07
CA LYS A 130 -22.81 6.49 -2.51
C LYS A 130 -21.61 7.42 -2.37
N ILE A 131 -20.57 6.99 -1.66
CA ILE A 131 -19.30 7.70 -1.60
C ILE A 131 -18.19 6.83 -2.18
N SER A 132 -17.20 7.46 -2.80
CA SER A 132 -15.97 6.80 -3.21
C SER A 132 -14.82 7.23 -2.30
N LEU A 133 -13.98 6.26 -1.95
CA LEU A 133 -12.74 6.44 -1.21
C LEU A 133 -11.60 6.07 -2.16
N GLU A 134 -10.68 6.98 -2.39
CA GLU A 134 -9.55 6.79 -3.29
C GLU A 134 -8.25 7.15 -2.57
N ALA A 135 -7.26 6.23 -2.58
CA ALA A 135 -5.96 6.49 -1.99
C ALA A 135 -5.02 7.07 -3.03
N GLU A 136 -4.45 8.23 -2.73
CA GLU A 136 -3.41 8.91 -3.50
C GLU A 136 -2.12 8.94 -2.70
N PHE A 137 -1.00 8.57 -3.31
CA PHE A 137 0.31 8.57 -2.69
C PHE A 137 1.22 9.65 -3.27
N TYR A 138 2.02 10.28 -2.41
CA TYR A 138 3.07 11.25 -2.78
C TYR A 138 4.45 10.69 -2.51
N SER A 139 4.52 9.72 -1.61
CA SER A 139 5.71 8.93 -1.30
C SER A 139 5.26 7.58 -0.73
N ALA A 140 6.22 6.72 -0.38
CA ALA A 140 5.92 5.44 0.27
C ALA A 140 5.22 5.57 1.65
N GLU A 141 5.34 6.73 2.30
CA GLU A 141 4.84 6.98 3.66
C GLU A 141 3.75 8.06 3.70
N LYS A 142 3.62 8.88 2.65
CA LYS A 142 2.72 10.05 2.63
C LYS A 142 1.72 9.97 1.49
N GLY A 143 0.52 10.45 1.78
CA GLY A 143 -0.52 10.54 0.78
C GLY A 143 -1.80 11.14 1.33
N ALA A 144 -2.89 10.88 0.64
CA ALA A 144 -4.22 11.28 1.08
C ALA A 144 -5.27 10.24 0.71
N VAL A 145 -6.29 10.11 1.54
CA VAL A 145 -7.53 9.46 1.17
C VAL A 145 -8.51 10.54 0.72
N VAL A 146 -8.94 10.44 -0.53
CA VAL A 146 -9.90 11.35 -1.15
C VAL A 146 -11.27 10.72 -1.13
N ILE A 147 -12.22 11.40 -0.52
CA ILE A 147 -13.60 10.95 -0.37
C ILE A 147 -14.50 11.86 -1.21
N ARG A 148 -15.33 11.26 -2.08
CA ARG A 148 -16.23 11.99 -2.97
C ARG A 148 -17.66 11.53 -2.80
N ASP A 149 -18.62 12.49 -2.82
CA ASP A 149 -20.04 12.18 -2.94
C ASP A 149 -20.36 11.85 -4.40
N GLU A 150 -20.65 10.59 -4.68
CA GLU A 150 -21.04 10.09 -6.00
C GLU A 150 -22.55 10.17 -6.22
N GLY A 151 -23.33 10.52 -5.17
CA GLY A 151 -24.76 10.55 -5.23
C GLY A 151 -25.41 9.15 -5.35
N PHE A 152 -26.69 9.11 -5.67
CA PHE A 152 -27.42 7.87 -5.94
C PHE A 152 -28.54 8.13 -6.95
N GLY A 153 -28.19 8.08 -8.22
CA GLY A 153 -29.10 8.30 -9.34
C GLY A 153 -29.73 9.71 -9.37
N THR A 154 -30.85 9.82 -10.04
CA THR A 154 -31.56 11.11 -10.21
C THR A 154 -32.22 11.63 -8.94
N MET A 155 -32.61 10.74 -8.00
CA MET A 155 -33.25 11.12 -6.75
C MET A 155 -32.29 11.78 -5.76
N PHE A 156 -31.01 11.37 -5.77
CA PHE A 156 -29.98 11.91 -4.89
C PHE A 156 -28.74 12.24 -5.73
N PRO A 157 -28.77 13.33 -6.49
CA PRO A 157 -27.64 13.68 -7.37
C PRO A 157 -26.39 13.97 -6.56
N THR A 158 -25.23 13.76 -7.17
CA THR A 158 -23.94 14.10 -6.56
C THR A 158 -23.87 15.59 -6.21
N THR A 159 -23.25 15.90 -5.07
CA THR A 159 -22.96 17.29 -4.68
C THR A 159 -21.62 17.75 -5.19
N ASN A 160 -20.82 16.88 -5.83
CA ASN A 160 -19.44 17.11 -6.24
C ASN A 160 -18.51 17.54 -5.09
N LYS A 161 -18.93 17.33 -3.84
CA LYS A 161 -18.10 17.62 -2.68
C LYS A 161 -16.99 16.58 -2.56
N ILE A 162 -15.80 17.09 -2.26
CA ILE A 162 -14.59 16.31 -2.09
C ILE A 162 -14.06 16.62 -0.69
N TYR A 163 -13.83 15.58 0.08
CA TYR A 163 -13.10 15.65 1.34
C TYR A 163 -11.75 14.95 1.16
N ARG A 164 -10.69 15.56 1.68
CA ARG A 164 -9.33 15.04 1.55
C ARG A 164 -8.71 14.92 2.93
N LYS A 165 -8.28 13.71 3.27
CA LYS A 165 -7.57 13.42 4.50
C LYS A 165 -6.15 13.01 4.18
N GLU A 166 -5.20 13.83 4.59
CA GLU A 166 -3.77 13.52 4.45
C GLU A 166 -3.31 12.58 5.55
N PHE A 167 -2.36 11.72 5.22
CA PHE A 167 -1.67 10.82 6.14
C PHE A 167 -0.15 10.92 5.97
N ASP A 168 0.58 10.74 7.08
CA ASP A 168 2.04 10.63 7.14
C ASP A 168 2.37 9.46 8.07
N LEU A 169 2.56 8.27 7.47
CA LEU A 169 2.75 7.01 8.18
C LEU A 169 4.21 6.63 8.12
N LYS A 170 4.92 6.88 9.19
CA LYS A 170 6.33 6.47 9.29
C LYS A 170 6.41 4.99 9.61
N TRP A 171 7.20 4.26 8.81
CA TRP A 171 7.64 2.95 9.20
C TRP A 171 8.54 3.07 10.43
N GLU A 172 8.12 2.54 11.55
CA GLU A 172 9.09 2.24 12.60
C GLU A 172 10.01 1.13 12.09
N LYS A 173 11.32 1.42 12.17
CA LYS A 173 12.40 0.56 11.65
C LYS A 173 12.63 -0.62 12.56
#